data_0f3ed9b7caa7e805c42bb3a1b97dc816
#
_entry.id   0f3ed9b7caa7e805c42bb3a1b97dc816
#
_cell.length_a   1.000
_cell.length_b   1.000
_cell.length_c   1.000
_cell.angle_alpha   90.00
_cell.angle_beta   90.00
_cell.angle_gamma   90.00
#
_symmetry.space_group_name_H-M   'P 1'
#
loop_
_entity.id
_entity.type
_entity.pdbx_description
1 polymer ?
#
loop_
_entity_poly.entity_id
_entity_poly.type
_entity_poly.pdbx_seq_one_letter_code
_entity_poly.pdbx_strand_id
1 'polypeptide(L)'
;IILISDIHFGRYNSSEEWQESMSKYFYEWFIPLVKRELAKNPDAVLCCLGDVYQDRNAINIDVNNLVIDIFEELASIIPCYILNGNHDLSKSSNKGNSSLRSLSNINNLTLIRDTTMLQFVEGRKNVAKVIAVPYLGECALENKKLVEFSTKADFAFMHTEISKMKFDNGMTIVGAVDAEKFAGRVISGHIHRRQETDKVVYIGSPYHLDRGDIGDVKGIYTLDLTTKELSFTPNDFSPIFTRVPVKEFMEMDDAT
;
A
#
# COMPACT_ATOMS: atom_id res chain seq x y z
N ILE A 1 3.63 -2.51 -13.16
CA ILE A 1 3.61 -2.76 -11.70
C ILE A 1 2.19 -2.56 -11.18
N ILE A 2 1.68 -3.51 -10.40
CA ILE A 2 0.44 -3.35 -9.62
C ILE A 2 0.81 -2.77 -8.27
N LEU A 3 0.11 -1.72 -7.82
CA LEU A 3 0.39 -1.00 -6.59
C LEU A 3 -0.79 -1.08 -5.62
N ILE A 4 -0.53 -1.50 -4.39
CA ILE A 4 -1.48 -1.52 -3.27
C ILE A 4 -0.79 -0.99 -2.02
N SER A 5 -1.52 -0.42 -1.06
CA SER A 5 -0.98 0.07 0.22
C SER A 5 -2.06 0.15 1.28
N ASP A 6 -1.65 0.31 2.53
CA ASP A 6 -2.53 0.64 3.65
C ASP A 6 -3.70 -0.36 3.77
N ILE A 7 -3.35 -1.65 3.77
CA ILE A 7 -4.30 -2.77 3.83
C ILE A 7 -4.92 -2.88 5.23
N HIS A 8 -4.11 -2.71 6.28
CA HIS A 8 -4.51 -2.71 7.68
C HIS A 8 -5.30 -3.96 8.12
N PHE A 9 -4.77 -5.15 7.81
CA PHE A 9 -5.30 -6.39 8.37
C PHE A 9 -5.36 -6.35 9.90
N GLY A 10 -6.45 -6.83 10.49
CA GLY A 10 -6.68 -6.84 11.94
C GLY A 10 -7.34 -5.60 12.48
N ARG A 11 -7.84 -4.70 11.63
CA ARG A 11 -8.66 -3.55 12.08
C ARG A 11 -9.92 -3.99 12.81
N TYR A 12 -10.53 -3.10 13.58
CA TYR A 12 -11.73 -3.38 14.42
C TYR A 12 -11.55 -4.56 15.38
N ASN A 13 -10.39 -4.58 16.07
CA ASN A 13 -10.03 -5.64 17.02
C ASN A 13 -10.06 -7.04 16.37
N SER A 14 -9.74 -7.13 15.09
CA SER A 14 -9.75 -8.38 14.31
C SER A 14 -11.12 -9.07 14.32
N SER A 15 -12.23 -8.29 14.22
CA SER A 15 -13.57 -8.88 14.18
C SER A 15 -13.71 -9.87 13.02
N GLU A 16 -14.54 -10.88 13.21
CA GLU A 16 -14.76 -11.95 12.23
C GLU A 16 -15.33 -11.38 10.92
N GLU A 17 -16.29 -10.46 11.02
CA GLU A 17 -16.90 -9.81 9.85
C GLU A 17 -15.89 -9.01 9.03
N TRP A 18 -14.95 -8.33 9.74
CA TRP A 18 -13.90 -7.61 9.05
C TRP A 18 -12.94 -8.56 8.34
N GLN A 19 -12.53 -9.66 9.00
CA GLN A 19 -11.65 -10.65 8.40
C GLN A 19 -12.32 -11.34 7.20
N GLU A 20 -13.61 -11.67 7.28
CA GLU A 20 -14.39 -12.21 6.16
C GLU A 20 -14.46 -11.24 4.99
N SER A 21 -14.73 -9.96 5.25
CA SER A 21 -14.73 -8.90 4.22
C SER A 21 -13.37 -8.77 3.53
N MET A 22 -12.28 -8.81 4.31
CA MET A 22 -10.92 -8.78 3.78
C MET A 22 -10.61 -9.99 2.92
N SER A 23 -10.98 -11.19 3.40
CA SER A 23 -10.82 -12.44 2.66
C SER A 23 -11.54 -12.39 1.32
N LYS A 24 -12.81 -11.98 1.31
CA LYS A 24 -13.60 -11.80 0.07
C LYS A 24 -12.94 -10.80 -0.89
N TYR A 25 -12.49 -9.64 -0.38
CA TYR A 25 -11.80 -8.65 -1.20
C TYR A 25 -10.60 -9.26 -1.92
N PHE A 26 -9.74 -10.00 -1.20
CA PHE A 26 -8.54 -10.57 -1.82
C PHE A 26 -8.88 -11.73 -2.76
N TYR A 27 -9.68 -12.71 -2.35
CA TYR A 27 -9.92 -13.90 -3.15
C TYR A 27 -10.90 -13.71 -4.30
N GLU A 28 -11.90 -12.81 -4.15
CA GLU A 28 -12.95 -12.65 -5.15
C GLU A 28 -12.73 -11.43 -6.06
N TRP A 29 -11.93 -10.44 -5.63
CA TRP A 29 -11.70 -9.24 -6.43
C TRP A 29 -10.22 -9.01 -6.78
N PHE A 30 -9.33 -8.92 -5.77
CA PHE A 30 -7.95 -8.48 -5.99
C PHE A 30 -7.10 -9.54 -6.70
N ILE A 31 -7.06 -10.79 -6.24
CA ILE A 31 -6.31 -11.88 -6.88
C ILE A 31 -6.80 -12.13 -8.32
N PRO A 32 -8.11 -12.19 -8.61
CA PRO A 32 -8.61 -12.23 -9.99
C PRO A 32 -8.17 -11.04 -10.83
N LEU A 33 -8.10 -9.82 -10.26
CA LEU A 33 -7.58 -8.64 -10.95
C LEU A 33 -6.10 -8.82 -11.28
N VAL A 34 -5.28 -9.25 -10.31
CA VAL A 34 -3.84 -9.52 -10.52
C VAL A 34 -3.65 -10.54 -11.65
N LYS A 35 -4.42 -11.64 -11.66
CA LYS A 35 -4.38 -12.65 -12.73
C LYS A 35 -4.72 -12.06 -14.11
N ARG A 36 -5.69 -11.15 -14.17
CA ARG A 36 -6.03 -10.43 -15.43
C ARG A 36 -4.92 -9.50 -15.90
N GLU A 37 -4.29 -8.76 -14.99
CA GLU A 37 -3.17 -7.87 -15.33
C GLU A 37 -1.94 -8.66 -15.78
N LEU A 38 -1.64 -9.78 -15.10
CA LEU A 38 -0.55 -10.67 -15.48
C LEU A 38 -0.78 -11.31 -16.86
N ALA A 39 -2.03 -11.64 -17.22
CA ALA A 39 -2.37 -12.14 -18.55
C ALA A 39 -2.12 -11.11 -19.67
N LYS A 40 -2.22 -9.80 -19.34
CA LYS A 40 -1.89 -8.72 -20.28
C LYS A 40 -0.38 -8.46 -20.36
N ASN A 41 0.32 -8.59 -19.24
CA ASN A 41 1.76 -8.40 -19.13
C ASN A 41 2.38 -9.47 -18.22
N PRO A 42 2.99 -10.53 -18.77
CA PRO A 42 3.62 -11.60 -17.99
C PRO A 42 4.79 -11.15 -17.11
N ASP A 43 5.39 -10.00 -17.37
CA ASP A 43 6.49 -9.43 -16.58
C ASP A 43 5.99 -8.50 -15.46
N ALA A 44 4.66 -8.48 -15.20
CA ALA A 44 4.09 -7.69 -14.13
C ALA A 44 4.63 -8.11 -12.74
N VAL A 45 4.71 -7.15 -11.84
CA VAL A 45 5.07 -7.36 -10.43
C VAL A 45 4.06 -6.65 -9.53
N LEU A 46 3.90 -7.15 -8.31
CA LEU A 46 3.08 -6.52 -7.26
C LEU A 46 3.99 -5.78 -6.28
N CYS A 47 3.68 -4.51 -6.01
CA CYS A 47 4.33 -3.74 -4.96
C CYS A 47 3.29 -3.28 -3.93
N CYS A 48 3.44 -3.75 -2.68
CA CYS A 48 2.72 -3.22 -1.53
C CYS A 48 3.56 -2.13 -0.87
N LEU A 49 3.01 -0.91 -0.80
CA LEU A 49 3.74 0.25 -0.30
C LEU A 49 3.66 0.41 1.23
N GLY A 50 3.35 -0.65 1.97
CA GLY A 50 3.40 -0.71 3.43
C GLY A 50 2.03 -0.72 4.11
N ASP A 51 2.07 -0.78 5.43
CA ASP A 51 0.92 -0.88 6.34
C ASP A 51 0.00 -2.07 5.99
N VAL A 52 0.62 -3.26 5.97
CA VAL A 52 -0.10 -4.53 5.80
C VAL A 52 -0.92 -4.84 7.04
N TYR A 53 -0.31 -4.72 8.24
CA TYR A 53 -0.99 -4.97 9.50
C TYR A 53 -1.48 -3.69 10.16
N GLN A 54 -2.58 -3.79 10.95
CA GLN A 54 -3.10 -2.69 11.76
C GLN A 54 -2.31 -2.51 13.05
N ASP A 55 -2.03 -3.62 13.76
CA ASP A 55 -1.47 -3.58 15.09
C ASP A 55 0.05 -3.72 15.10
N ARG A 56 0.70 -2.83 15.85
CA ARG A 56 2.16 -2.75 15.96
C ARG A 56 2.75 -3.64 17.04
N ASN A 57 1.97 -4.05 18.04
CA ASN A 57 2.47 -4.71 19.25
C ASN A 57 2.02 -6.17 19.38
N ALA A 58 0.84 -6.49 18.88
CA ALA A 58 0.28 -7.84 18.93
C ALA A 58 -0.52 -8.10 17.65
N ILE A 59 -0.34 -9.26 17.07
CA ILE A 59 -1.10 -9.69 15.90
C ILE A 59 -1.96 -10.86 16.32
N ASN A 60 -3.26 -10.80 16.01
CA ASN A 60 -4.15 -11.93 16.17
C ASN A 60 -3.68 -13.08 15.25
N ILE A 61 -3.74 -14.32 15.77
CA ILE A 61 -3.23 -15.50 15.06
C ILE A 61 -4.01 -15.75 13.76
N ASP A 62 -5.34 -15.59 13.79
CA ASP A 62 -6.19 -15.83 12.62
C ASP A 62 -5.91 -14.79 11.54
N VAL A 63 -5.74 -13.52 11.93
CA VAL A 63 -5.30 -12.44 11.02
C VAL A 63 -3.95 -12.77 10.41
N ASN A 64 -2.98 -13.22 11.21
CA ASN A 64 -1.65 -13.54 10.70
C ASN A 64 -1.69 -14.71 9.71
N ASN A 65 -2.47 -15.73 9.99
CA ASN A 65 -2.64 -16.86 9.08
C ASN A 65 -3.30 -16.42 7.76
N LEU A 66 -4.38 -15.63 7.84
CA LEU A 66 -5.04 -15.08 6.64
C LEU A 66 -4.06 -14.26 5.77
N VAL A 67 -3.22 -13.43 6.40
CA VAL A 67 -2.21 -12.64 5.67
C VAL A 67 -1.18 -13.54 5.00
N ILE A 68 -0.70 -14.57 5.68
CA ILE A 68 0.25 -15.53 5.12
C ILE A 68 -0.39 -16.23 3.91
N ASP A 69 -1.59 -16.77 4.05
CA ASP A 69 -2.30 -17.50 2.99
C ASP A 69 -2.49 -16.63 1.74
N ILE A 70 -2.92 -15.37 1.93
CA ILE A 70 -3.11 -14.40 0.84
C ILE A 70 -1.79 -14.09 0.12
N PHE A 71 -0.71 -13.82 0.87
CA PHE A 71 0.56 -13.49 0.25
C PHE A 71 1.28 -14.70 -0.33
N GLU A 72 1.06 -15.92 0.19
CA GLU A 72 1.51 -17.16 -0.44
C GLU A 72 0.83 -17.36 -1.80
N GLU A 73 -0.51 -17.18 -1.88
CA GLU A 73 -1.20 -17.26 -3.16
C GLU A 73 -0.74 -16.18 -4.13
N LEU A 74 -0.65 -14.92 -3.71
CA LEU A 74 -0.16 -13.83 -4.57
C LEU A 74 1.26 -14.12 -5.07
N ALA A 75 2.18 -14.49 -4.19
CA ALA A 75 3.57 -14.78 -4.54
C ALA A 75 3.74 -16.02 -5.42
N SER A 76 2.78 -16.98 -5.37
CA SER A 76 2.74 -18.12 -6.30
C SER A 76 2.43 -17.71 -7.74
N ILE A 77 1.80 -16.55 -7.92
CA ILE A 77 1.31 -16.06 -9.22
C ILE A 77 2.23 -14.96 -9.78
N ILE A 78 2.70 -14.03 -8.93
CA ILE A 78 3.39 -12.82 -9.34
C ILE A 78 4.53 -12.49 -8.36
N PRO A 79 5.69 -11.95 -8.81
CA PRO A 79 6.71 -11.45 -7.90
C PRO A 79 6.16 -10.32 -7.02
N CYS A 80 6.31 -10.45 -5.70
CA CYS A 80 5.80 -9.52 -4.70
C CYS A 80 6.93 -8.75 -4.02
N TYR A 81 6.79 -7.43 -3.92
CA TYR A 81 7.64 -6.55 -3.14
C TYR A 81 6.80 -5.84 -2.10
N ILE A 82 7.23 -5.86 -0.83
CA ILE A 82 6.50 -5.23 0.27
C ILE A 82 7.42 -4.29 1.02
N LEU A 83 7.05 -3.02 1.11
CA LEU A 83 7.72 -2.04 1.96
C LEU A 83 7.19 -2.16 3.39
N ASN A 84 8.07 -1.97 4.39
CA ASN A 84 7.59 -1.72 5.74
C ASN A 84 6.86 -0.38 5.81
N GLY A 85 5.60 -0.40 6.28
CA GLY A 85 4.91 0.79 6.72
C GLY A 85 5.12 1.07 8.22
N ASN A 86 4.57 2.16 8.72
CA ASN A 86 4.72 2.51 10.13
C ASN A 86 3.91 1.59 11.06
N HIS A 87 2.80 1.03 10.59
CA HIS A 87 2.02 0.03 11.33
C HIS A 87 2.66 -1.36 11.32
N ASP A 88 3.53 -1.64 10.39
CA ASP A 88 4.29 -2.89 10.36
C ASP A 88 5.49 -2.90 11.33
N LEU A 89 5.85 -1.75 11.91
CA LEU A 89 6.99 -1.61 12.81
C LEU A 89 6.55 -1.53 14.28
N SER A 90 7.21 -2.30 15.16
CA SER A 90 6.96 -2.27 16.59
C SER A 90 7.29 -0.89 17.19
N LYS A 91 6.35 -0.33 17.97
CA LYS A 91 6.56 0.93 18.72
C LYS A 91 7.61 0.81 19.83
N SER A 92 7.80 -0.37 20.39
CA SER A 92 8.63 -0.61 21.58
C SER A 92 10.09 -0.88 21.26
N SER A 93 10.47 -0.93 19.99
CA SER A 93 11.81 -1.37 19.57
C SER A 93 12.39 -0.41 18.56
N ASN A 94 13.43 0.34 18.98
CA ASN A 94 14.31 1.07 18.07
C ASN A 94 15.13 0.14 17.13
N LYS A 95 14.85 -1.17 17.12
CA LYS A 95 15.59 -2.21 16.41
C LYS A 95 14.93 -2.64 15.09
N GLY A 96 13.90 -1.94 14.64
CA GLY A 96 13.25 -2.26 13.36
C GLY A 96 12.56 -3.63 13.33
N ASN A 97 12.06 -4.13 14.47
CA ASN A 97 11.23 -5.33 14.48
C ASN A 97 9.95 -5.09 13.70
N SER A 98 9.70 -5.94 12.73
CA SER A 98 8.57 -5.83 11.81
C SER A 98 7.67 -7.07 11.90
N SER A 99 6.36 -6.84 11.90
CA SER A 99 5.32 -7.86 11.76
C SER A 99 5.45 -8.62 10.43
N LEU A 100 5.91 -7.96 9.37
CA LEU A 100 6.13 -8.58 8.07
C LEU A 100 7.17 -9.70 8.08
N ARG A 101 7.88 -9.88 9.20
CA ARG A 101 8.83 -11.00 9.34
C ARG A 101 8.14 -12.37 9.17
N SER A 102 6.85 -12.49 9.49
CA SER A 102 6.06 -13.69 9.25
C SER A 102 6.05 -14.11 7.78
N LEU A 103 6.16 -13.15 6.85
CA LEU A 103 6.16 -13.36 5.41
C LEU A 103 7.56 -13.61 4.81
N SER A 104 8.62 -13.58 5.63
CA SER A 104 10.01 -13.60 5.12
C SER A 104 10.44 -14.91 4.44
N ASN A 105 9.70 -15.99 4.66
CA ASN A 105 10.00 -17.30 4.08
C ASN A 105 9.13 -17.64 2.85
N ILE A 106 8.24 -16.74 2.44
CA ILE A 106 7.42 -16.93 1.25
C ILE A 106 8.30 -16.77 0.01
N ASN A 107 8.34 -17.79 -0.82
CA ASN A 107 9.08 -17.74 -2.08
C ASN A 107 8.50 -16.66 -3.00
N ASN A 108 9.36 -16.00 -3.80
CA ASN A 108 8.96 -14.95 -4.74
C ASN A 108 8.39 -13.69 -4.07
N LEU A 109 8.60 -13.52 -2.75
CA LEU A 109 8.24 -12.35 -1.97
C LEU A 109 9.49 -11.70 -1.39
N THR A 110 9.65 -10.41 -1.63
CA THR A 110 10.79 -9.61 -1.15
C THR A 110 10.31 -8.53 -0.18
N LEU A 111 10.80 -8.58 1.05
CA LEU A 111 10.55 -7.53 2.06
C LEU A 111 11.60 -6.43 1.95
N ILE A 112 11.17 -5.19 1.76
CA ILE A 112 12.02 -4.02 1.68
C ILE A 112 12.00 -3.31 3.04
N ARG A 113 13.09 -3.48 3.79
CA ARG A 113 13.25 -2.95 5.16
C ARG A 113 14.16 -1.73 5.23
N ASP A 114 14.94 -1.51 4.19
CA ASP A 114 15.86 -0.39 4.04
C ASP A 114 15.69 0.26 2.68
N THR A 115 16.04 1.54 2.58
CA THR A 115 16.09 2.25 1.31
C THR A 115 16.90 1.47 0.28
N THR A 116 16.26 1.07 -0.80
CA THR A 116 16.82 0.15 -1.79
C THR A 116 16.54 0.65 -3.21
N MET A 117 17.51 0.54 -4.11
CA MET A 117 17.30 0.79 -5.53
C MET A 117 16.88 -0.53 -6.19
N LEU A 118 15.66 -0.57 -6.68
CA LEU A 118 15.13 -1.65 -7.51
C LEU A 118 15.40 -1.31 -8.98
N GLN A 119 15.81 -2.31 -9.74
CA GLN A 119 16.04 -2.17 -11.17
C GLN A 119 15.15 -3.17 -11.90
N PHE A 120 14.22 -2.63 -12.67
CA PHE A 120 13.32 -3.43 -13.49
C PHE A 120 13.90 -3.61 -14.89
N VAL A 121 13.88 -4.85 -15.38
CA VAL A 121 14.43 -5.24 -16.68
C VAL A 121 13.38 -5.98 -17.48
N GLU A 122 13.37 -5.75 -18.79
CA GLU A 122 12.61 -6.51 -19.78
C GLU A 122 13.62 -7.18 -20.71
N GLY A 123 13.74 -8.49 -20.61
CA GLY A 123 14.80 -9.23 -21.27
C GLY A 123 16.18 -8.77 -20.80
N ARG A 124 16.96 -8.11 -21.70
CA ARG A 124 18.28 -7.53 -21.38
C ARG A 124 18.28 -6.01 -21.25
N LYS A 125 17.13 -5.37 -21.39
CA LYS A 125 16.98 -3.91 -21.37
C LYS A 125 16.53 -3.44 -20.01
N ASN A 126 17.22 -2.45 -19.42
CA ASN A 126 16.72 -1.73 -18.26
C ASN A 126 15.50 -0.90 -18.65
N VAL A 127 14.38 -1.12 -17.99
CA VAL A 127 13.13 -0.40 -18.22
C VAL A 127 13.03 0.80 -17.28
N ALA A 128 13.24 0.57 -15.98
CA ALA A 128 13.18 1.65 -14.99
C ALA A 128 14.00 1.32 -13.74
N LYS A 129 14.41 2.39 -13.05
CA LYS A 129 14.96 2.35 -11.70
C LYS A 129 13.95 2.96 -10.74
N VAL A 130 13.65 2.23 -9.67
CA VAL A 130 12.72 2.66 -8.62
C VAL A 130 13.47 2.68 -7.30
N ILE A 131 13.49 3.83 -6.62
CA ILE A 131 13.93 3.86 -5.24
C ILE A 131 12.75 3.44 -4.36
N ALA A 132 12.90 2.37 -3.62
CA ALA A 132 11.94 1.88 -2.64
C ALA A 132 12.35 2.32 -1.24
N VAL A 133 11.49 3.08 -0.58
CA VAL A 133 11.76 3.72 0.71
C VAL A 133 10.70 3.29 1.71
N PRO A 134 10.99 2.32 2.60
CA PRO A 134 10.10 1.95 3.69
C PRO A 134 9.93 3.11 4.66
N TYR A 135 9.00 2.99 5.61
CA TYR A 135 8.85 3.98 6.66
C TYR A 135 10.14 4.11 7.49
N LEU A 136 10.67 5.31 7.54
CA LEU A 136 11.94 5.63 8.22
C LEU A 136 11.74 6.46 9.49
N GLY A 137 10.50 6.82 9.82
CA GLY A 137 10.21 7.72 10.94
C GLY A 137 10.88 9.08 10.76
N GLU A 138 11.31 9.67 11.87
CA GLU A 138 12.00 10.98 11.88
C GLU A 138 13.36 10.94 11.16
N CYS A 139 13.93 9.76 10.94
CA CYS A 139 15.21 9.60 10.25
C CYS A 139 15.12 9.70 8.72
N ALA A 140 13.93 9.89 8.15
CA ALA A 140 13.75 9.92 6.69
C ALA A 140 14.60 10.99 6.00
N LEU A 141 14.72 12.17 6.61
CA LEU A 141 15.46 13.32 6.04
C LEU A 141 16.98 13.14 6.10
N GLU A 142 17.48 12.31 7.01
CA GLU A 142 18.92 12.08 7.23
C GLU A 142 19.46 10.83 6.52
N ASN A 143 18.58 10.07 5.85
CA ASN A 143 18.99 8.82 5.20
C ASN A 143 19.87 9.09 3.98
N LYS A 144 21.16 8.74 4.10
CA LYS A 144 22.18 8.97 3.05
C LYS A 144 21.82 8.27 1.73
N LYS A 145 21.26 7.05 1.80
CA LYS A 145 20.84 6.32 0.60
C LYS A 145 19.68 7.03 -0.11
N LEU A 146 18.74 7.62 0.64
CA LEU A 146 17.66 8.40 0.09
C LEU A 146 18.20 9.58 -0.73
N VAL A 147 19.14 10.34 -0.17
CA VAL A 147 19.78 11.47 -0.86
C VAL A 147 20.56 11.01 -2.09
N GLU A 148 21.31 9.90 -1.97
CA GLU A 148 22.09 9.36 -3.09
C GLU A 148 21.22 8.86 -4.25
N PHE A 149 20.12 8.18 -3.96
CA PHE A 149 19.30 7.53 -4.97
C PHE A 149 18.20 8.43 -5.55
N SER A 150 17.81 9.49 -4.84
CA SER A 150 16.70 10.37 -5.22
C SER A 150 16.84 10.98 -6.63
N THR A 151 18.07 11.27 -7.05
CA THR A 151 18.36 11.87 -8.36
C THR A 151 18.62 10.84 -9.48
N LYS A 152 18.65 9.54 -9.16
CA LYS A 152 19.01 8.46 -10.09
C LYS A 152 17.84 7.56 -10.46
N ALA A 153 16.69 7.73 -9.80
CA ALA A 153 15.52 6.88 -9.98
C ALA A 153 14.47 7.53 -10.89
N ASP A 154 13.81 6.71 -11.72
CA ASP A 154 12.67 7.12 -12.53
C ASP A 154 11.41 7.30 -11.70
N PHE A 155 11.28 6.55 -10.60
CA PHE A 155 10.20 6.62 -9.63
C PHE A 155 10.72 6.44 -8.21
N ALA A 156 9.97 6.97 -7.24
CA ALA A 156 10.16 6.66 -5.82
C ALA A 156 8.90 6.02 -5.26
N PHE A 157 9.02 4.81 -4.72
CA PHE A 157 7.95 4.13 -3.97
C PHE A 157 8.24 4.29 -2.49
N MET A 158 7.29 4.84 -1.75
CA MET A 158 7.53 5.26 -0.38
C MET A 158 6.38 4.87 0.55
N HIS A 159 6.68 4.92 1.85
CA HIS A 159 5.66 4.91 2.89
C HIS A 159 6.01 6.00 3.90
N THR A 160 5.57 7.25 3.65
CA THR A 160 5.97 8.40 4.48
C THR A 160 5.12 9.63 4.24
N GLU A 161 5.21 10.60 5.15
CA GLU A 161 4.70 11.94 4.95
C GLU A 161 5.51 12.69 3.88
N ILE A 162 4.81 13.41 3.01
CA ILE A 162 5.39 14.25 1.96
C ILE A 162 4.91 15.69 2.14
N SER A 163 5.84 16.61 2.21
CA SER A 163 5.56 18.05 2.39
C SER A 163 4.65 18.58 1.29
N LYS A 164 3.76 19.52 1.65
CA LYS A 164 2.76 20.17 0.81
C LYS A 164 1.54 19.30 0.45
N MET A 165 1.57 18.01 0.74
CA MET A 165 0.40 17.14 0.66
C MET A 165 -0.49 17.30 1.91
N LYS A 166 -1.61 16.59 1.98
CA LYS A 166 -2.56 16.69 3.09
C LYS A 166 -2.65 15.38 3.87
N PHE A 167 -2.83 15.49 5.18
CA PHE A 167 -3.31 14.39 6.03
C PHE A 167 -4.78 14.06 5.72
N ASP A 168 -5.28 12.91 6.19
CA ASP A 168 -6.66 12.47 6.02
C ASP A 168 -7.68 13.46 6.64
N ASN A 169 -7.28 14.21 7.66
CA ASN A 169 -8.06 15.29 8.26
C ASN A 169 -8.03 16.63 7.48
N GLY A 170 -7.33 16.67 6.34
CA GLY A 170 -7.23 17.83 5.45
C GLY A 170 -6.15 18.87 5.81
N MET A 171 -5.42 18.69 6.93
CA MET A 171 -4.31 19.58 7.28
C MET A 171 -3.11 19.35 6.35
N THR A 172 -2.43 20.45 5.99
CA THR A 172 -1.23 20.35 5.14
C THR A 172 -0.03 19.79 5.91
N ILE A 173 0.66 18.83 5.30
CA ILE A 173 1.90 18.24 5.82
C ILE A 173 3.05 19.22 5.64
N VAL A 174 3.77 19.52 6.71
CA VAL A 174 4.93 20.41 6.73
C VAL A 174 6.13 19.72 7.39
N GLY A 175 7.34 20.08 6.93
CA GLY A 175 8.58 19.57 7.55
C GLY A 175 8.89 18.08 7.27
N ALA A 176 8.21 17.48 6.31
CA ALA A 176 8.38 16.09 5.88
C ALA A 176 9.27 15.98 4.63
N VAL A 177 9.27 14.81 3.99
CA VAL A 177 10.05 14.57 2.76
C VAL A 177 9.63 15.56 1.66
N ASP A 178 10.62 16.18 1.04
CA ASP A 178 10.41 17.10 -0.08
C ASP A 178 10.50 16.33 -1.41
N ALA A 179 9.35 16.17 -2.07
CA ALA A 179 9.27 15.44 -3.33
C ALA A 179 10.07 16.09 -4.49
N GLU A 180 10.34 17.37 -4.42
CA GLU A 180 11.12 18.09 -5.44
C GLU A 180 12.59 17.64 -5.51
N LYS A 181 13.07 16.98 -4.45
CA LYS A 181 14.42 16.40 -4.42
C LYS A 181 14.57 15.12 -5.24
N PHE A 182 13.47 14.52 -5.67
CA PHE A 182 13.47 13.30 -6.48
C PHE A 182 13.44 13.65 -7.98
N ALA A 183 14.22 12.95 -8.79
CA ALA A 183 14.17 13.11 -10.24
C ALA A 183 12.83 12.63 -10.81
N GLY A 184 12.39 11.44 -10.36
CA GLY A 184 11.15 10.81 -10.81
C GLY A 184 9.92 11.22 -10.00
N ARG A 185 8.77 10.67 -10.40
CA ARG A 185 7.49 10.79 -9.69
C ARG A 185 7.53 10.01 -8.38
N VAL A 186 6.96 10.57 -7.32
CA VAL A 186 6.86 9.91 -6.01
C VAL A 186 5.48 9.29 -5.86
N ILE A 187 5.43 8.00 -5.56
CA ILE A 187 4.21 7.23 -5.32
C ILE A 187 4.29 6.67 -3.90
N SER A 188 3.36 7.01 -3.04
CA SER A 188 3.44 6.67 -1.62
C SER A 188 2.15 6.07 -1.08
N GLY A 189 2.27 5.16 -0.09
CA GLY A 189 1.26 4.85 0.89
C GLY A 189 1.30 5.82 2.08
N HIS A 190 0.78 5.39 3.24
CA HIS A 190 0.74 6.10 4.51
C HIS A 190 -0.48 7.02 4.70
N ILE A 191 -0.92 7.74 3.68
CA ILE A 191 -2.13 8.55 3.71
C ILE A 191 -3.24 7.76 3.03
N HIS A 192 -4.33 7.50 3.76
CA HIS A 192 -5.41 6.62 3.29
C HIS A 192 -6.29 7.27 2.22
N ARG A 193 -6.33 8.61 2.20
CA ARG A 193 -7.01 9.37 1.16
C ARG A 193 -6.14 9.51 -0.08
N ARG A 194 -6.66 9.09 -1.21
CA ARG A 194 -6.01 9.25 -2.50
C ARG A 194 -5.80 10.73 -2.84
N GLN A 195 -4.58 11.09 -3.20
CA GLN A 195 -4.22 12.45 -3.62
C GLN A 195 -3.25 12.36 -4.80
N GLU A 196 -3.38 13.27 -5.73
CA GLU A 196 -2.55 13.27 -6.93
C GLU A 196 -2.16 14.69 -7.33
N THR A 197 -0.87 14.84 -7.63
CA THR A 197 -0.26 16.01 -8.26
C THR A 197 0.64 15.51 -9.40
N ASP A 198 1.22 16.42 -10.17
CA ASP A 198 2.18 16.03 -11.22
C ASP A 198 3.39 15.27 -10.64
N LYS A 199 3.78 15.57 -9.39
CA LYS A 199 4.97 15.04 -8.75
C LYS A 199 4.70 13.91 -7.77
N VAL A 200 3.58 13.94 -7.05
CA VAL A 200 3.28 13.04 -5.94
C VAL A 200 1.93 12.38 -6.14
N VAL A 201 1.88 11.08 -5.87
CA VAL A 201 0.65 10.31 -5.75
C VAL A 201 0.64 9.59 -4.41
N TYR A 202 -0.32 9.90 -3.55
CA TYR A 202 -0.75 8.98 -2.50
C TYR A 202 -1.79 8.04 -3.08
N ILE A 203 -1.50 6.75 -3.10
CA ILE A 203 -2.40 5.76 -3.71
C ILE A 203 -3.62 5.47 -2.84
N GLY A 204 -3.53 5.77 -1.54
CA GLY A 204 -4.59 5.54 -0.56
C GLY A 204 -4.79 4.07 -0.20
N SER A 205 -5.76 3.82 0.69
CA SER A 205 -6.19 2.47 1.04
C SER A 205 -7.03 1.85 -0.08
N PRO A 206 -7.01 0.51 -0.23
CA PRO A 206 -7.71 -0.17 -1.33
C PRO A 206 -9.22 -0.26 -1.12
N TYR A 207 -9.71 -0.03 0.08
CA TYR A 207 -11.11 -0.01 0.51
C TYR A 207 -11.30 0.96 1.67
N HIS A 208 -12.56 1.19 2.07
CA HIS A 208 -12.87 2.04 3.21
C HIS A 208 -12.37 1.43 4.52
N LEU A 209 -11.52 2.16 5.24
CA LEU A 209 -11.00 1.74 6.53
C LEU A 209 -11.83 2.26 7.70
N ASP A 210 -12.45 3.43 7.56
CA ASP A 210 -13.30 4.01 8.59
C ASP A 210 -14.24 5.09 8.02
N ARG A 211 -14.98 5.74 8.93
CA ARG A 211 -15.94 6.81 8.58
C ARG A 211 -15.29 8.05 7.96
N GLY A 212 -13.98 8.21 8.09
CA GLY A 212 -13.23 9.29 7.42
C GLY A 212 -13.20 9.12 5.90
N ASP A 213 -13.40 7.87 5.43
CA ASP A 213 -13.36 7.52 4.02
C ASP A 213 -14.70 7.73 3.29
N ILE A 214 -15.76 8.17 3.99
CA ILE A 214 -17.08 8.41 3.39
C ILE A 214 -16.96 9.41 2.23
N GLY A 215 -17.37 8.96 1.04
CA GLY A 215 -17.30 9.75 -0.19
C GLY A 215 -15.98 9.61 -0.96
N ASP A 216 -14.98 8.90 -0.43
CA ASP A 216 -13.75 8.62 -1.15
C ASP A 216 -13.93 7.41 -2.09
N VAL A 217 -13.38 7.49 -3.29
CA VAL A 217 -13.30 6.34 -4.19
C VAL A 217 -11.97 5.62 -3.91
N LYS A 218 -12.06 4.41 -3.39
CA LYS A 218 -10.93 3.54 -3.08
C LYS A 218 -10.61 2.62 -4.25
N GLY A 219 -9.41 2.03 -4.25
CA GLY A 219 -8.98 1.10 -5.30
C GLY A 219 -7.48 0.90 -5.31
N ILE A 220 -6.97 0.46 -6.44
CA ILE A 220 -5.54 0.19 -6.65
C ILE A 220 -5.02 0.92 -7.89
N TYR A 221 -3.70 0.97 -8.03
CA TYR A 221 -3.07 1.54 -9.20
C TYR A 221 -2.27 0.51 -9.99
N THR A 222 -2.17 0.73 -11.30
CA THR A 222 -1.21 0.06 -12.17
C THR A 222 -0.28 1.09 -12.79
N LEU A 223 1.02 0.83 -12.78
CA LEU A 223 2.05 1.67 -13.37
C LEU A 223 2.71 0.93 -14.53
N ASP A 224 2.61 1.47 -15.73
CA ASP A 224 3.42 1.06 -16.87
C ASP A 224 4.77 1.77 -16.81
N LEU A 225 5.85 1.00 -16.66
CA LEU A 225 7.21 1.55 -16.55
C LEU A 225 7.76 2.09 -17.88
N THR A 226 7.24 1.63 -18.99
CA THR A 226 7.69 2.05 -20.32
C THR A 226 7.06 3.37 -20.73
N THR A 227 5.73 3.47 -20.59
CA THR A 227 4.98 4.70 -20.93
C THR A 227 4.98 5.71 -19.79
N LYS A 228 5.30 5.26 -18.56
CA LYS A 228 5.20 6.02 -17.29
C LYS A 228 3.77 6.40 -16.92
N GLU A 229 2.80 5.75 -17.53
CA GLU A 229 1.39 5.95 -17.26
C GLU A 229 0.97 5.27 -15.95
N LEU A 230 0.25 5.99 -15.12
CA LEU A 230 -0.32 5.51 -13.88
C LEU A 230 -1.85 5.48 -14.02
N SER A 231 -2.43 4.28 -13.94
CA SER A 231 -3.87 4.05 -14.12
C SER A 231 -4.51 3.63 -12.79
N PHE A 232 -5.66 4.18 -12.47
CA PHE A 232 -6.44 3.85 -11.28
C PHE A 232 -7.58 2.88 -11.61
N THR A 233 -7.70 1.81 -10.83
CA THR A 233 -8.81 0.87 -10.88
C THR A 233 -9.64 1.01 -9.60
N PRO A 234 -10.88 1.53 -9.66
CA PRO A 234 -11.72 1.67 -8.49
C PRO A 234 -12.12 0.29 -7.94
N ASN A 235 -12.24 0.21 -6.62
CA ASN A 235 -12.82 -0.93 -5.93
C ASN A 235 -14.31 -0.68 -5.71
N ASP A 236 -15.12 -1.35 -6.50
CA ASP A 236 -16.58 -1.35 -6.43
C ASP A 236 -17.15 -2.60 -5.72
N PHE A 237 -16.26 -3.45 -5.20
CA PHE A 237 -16.59 -4.74 -4.60
C PHE A 237 -16.76 -4.67 -3.07
N SER A 238 -15.88 -3.94 -2.39
CA SER A 238 -15.86 -3.93 -0.93
C SER A 238 -16.98 -3.08 -0.34
N PRO A 239 -17.45 -3.41 0.89
CA PRO A 239 -18.36 -2.55 1.62
C PRO A 239 -17.83 -1.13 1.79
N ILE A 240 -18.72 -0.16 1.79
CA ILE A 240 -18.40 1.26 2.00
C ILE A 240 -19.08 1.78 3.25
N PHE A 241 -18.42 2.72 3.93
CA PHE A 241 -19.08 3.52 4.95
C PHE A 241 -19.95 4.59 4.30
N THR A 242 -21.19 4.71 4.75
CA THR A 242 -22.13 5.74 4.28
C THR A 242 -22.77 6.48 5.45
N ARG A 243 -23.33 7.66 5.17
CA ARG A 243 -24.17 8.40 6.14
C ARG A 243 -25.61 8.22 5.75
N VAL A 244 -26.39 7.66 6.68
CA VAL A 244 -27.84 7.52 6.52
C VAL A 244 -28.52 8.44 7.52
N PRO A 245 -29.45 9.32 7.11
CA PRO A 245 -30.27 10.07 8.05
C PRO A 245 -31.05 9.13 8.99
N VAL A 246 -31.15 9.48 10.27
CA VAL A 246 -31.80 8.63 11.27
C VAL A 246 -33.21 8.20 10.86
N LYS A 247 -33.97 9.11 10.23
CA LYS A 247 -35.32 8.81 9.76
C LYS A 247 -35.32 7.70 8.69
N GLU A 248 -34.42 7.78 7.73
CA GLU A 248 -34.26 6.76 6.68
C GLU A 248 -33.79 5.43 7.27
N PHE A 249 -32.82 5.48 8.23
CA PHE A 249 -32.33 4.29 8.92
C PHE A 249 -33.45 3.53 9.65
N MET A 250 -34.40 4.25 10.29
CA MET A 250 -35.56 3.64 10.98
C MET A 250 -36.58 3.03 10.02
N GLU A 251 -36.52 3.36 8.75
CA GLU A 251 -37.40 2.84 7.69
C GLU A 251 -36.74 1.71 6.86
N MET A 252 -35.44 1.43 7.13
CA MET A 252 -34.72 0.32 6.46
C MET A 252 -35.11 -1.00 7.12
N ASP A 253 -35.46 -2.01 6.31
CA ASP A 253 -35.68 -3.38 6.78
C ASP A 253 -34.33 -4.02 7.19
N ASP A 254 -34.38 -4.96 8.15
CA ASP A 254 -33.19 -5.70 8.66
C ASP A 254 -32.44 -6.52 7.58
N ALA A 255 -32.86 -6.48 6.34
CA ALA A 255 -32.32 -7.26 5.20
C ALA A 255 -31.41 -6.43 4.27
N THR A 256 -31.10 -5.18 4.60
CA THR A 256 -30.15 -4.31 3.88
C THR A 256 -28.94 -4.00 4.73
#